data_aee883069f63715a2acc57cc78c17e85
#
_entry.id   aee883069f63715a2acc57cc78c17e85
#
_cell.length_a   1.000
_cell.length_b   1.000
_cell.length_c   1.000
_cell.angle_alpha   90.00
_cell.angle_beta   90.00
_cell.angle_gamma   90.00
#
_symmetry.space_group_name_H-M   'P 1'
#
loop_
_entity.id
_entity.type
_entity.pdbx_description
1 polymer ?
#
loop_
_entity_poly.entity_id
_entity_poly.type
_entity_poly.pdbx_seq_one_letter_code
_entity_poly.pdbx_strand_id
1 'polypeptide(L)'
;MSGSDQIALVDSTYKRLENIYAMRIIAGHAHGRRLKAPRGLLTRPTSARARESIFSRLAVRMDLDGVRVLDIFAGSGSLGIESLSRGAAHVTFVDSSRDAAAAIRANLSQLELSDRARIVVSEVHRALGELGRSHDSFDLVFVDAPFKDDMSADVLVLLGEFNLVALGGWVVVEQSKRAPAAPPAPEAHERAFVATIGDHRIAFYRRPVAAPSAE
;
A
#
# COMPACT_ATOMS: atom_id res chain seq x y z
N MET A 1 32.95 -29.17 -9.58
CA MET A 1 31.76 -28.90 -8.78
C MET A 1 30.63 -29.73 -9.36
N SER A 2 29.98 -30.55 -8.55
CA SER A 2 28.84 -31.36 -9.00
C SER A 2 27.60 -30.48 -9.16
N GLY A 3 26.60 -30.92 -9.96
CA GLY A 3 25.36 -30.16 -10.12
C GLY A 3 24.61 -29.94 -8.81
N SER A 4 24.81 -30.81 -7.82
CA SER A 4 24.29 -30.66 -6.46
C SER A 4 24.93 -29.50 -5.69
N ASP A 5 26.24 -29.22 -5.91
CA ASP A 5 26.94 -28.12 -5.25
C ASP A 5 26.49 -26.77 -5.80
N GLN A 6 26.20 -26.69 -7.11
CA GLN A 6 25.65 -25.48 -7.72
C GLN A 6 24.24 -25.18 -7.24
N ILE A 7 23.37 -26.18 -7.11
CA ILE A 7 22.00 -26.00 -6.58
C ILE A 7 22.03 -25.54 -5.12
N ALA A 8 22.90 -26.14 -4.28
CA ALA A 8 23.06 -25.74 -2.89
C ALA A 8 23.60 -24.31 -2.74
N LEU A 9 24.52 -23.89 -3.63
CA LEU A 9 25.08 -22.53 -3.63
C LEU A 9 24.04 -21.49 -4.04
N VAL A 10 23.23 -21.80 -5.04
CA VAL A 10 22.10 -20.95 -5.48
C VAL A 10 21.07 -20.83 -4.37
N ASP A 11 20.68 -21.93 -3.73
CA ASP A 11 19.70 -21.94 -2.63
C ASP A 11 20.22 -21.16 -1.39
N SER A 12 21.50 -21.29 -1.05
CA SER A 12 22.12 -20.54 0.03
C SER A 12 22.21 -19.03 -0.27
N THR A 13 22.49 -18.68 -1.52
CA THR A 13 22.54 -17.28 -1.97
C THR A 13 21.13 -16.68 -1.98
N TYR A 14 20.13 -17.41 -2.45
CA TYR A 14 18.71 -16.98 -2.38
C TYR A 14 18.25 -16.77 -0.93
N LYS A 15 18.51 -17.71 -0.02
CA LYS A 15 18.21 -17.58 1.42
C LYS A 15 18.92 -16.40 2.08
N ARG A 16 20.14 -16.11 1.64
CA ARG A 16 20.92 -14.95 2.12
C ARG A 16 20.34 -13.63 1.63
N LEU A 17 19.91 -13.57 0.37
CA LEU A 17 19.22 -12.42 -0.21
C LEU A 17 17.82 -12.21 0.42
N GLU A 18 17.04 -13.26 0.64
CA GLU A 18 15.77 -13.19 1.39
C GLU A 18 15.96 -12.62 2.80
N ASN A 19 17.07 -12.93 3.47
CA ASN A 19 17.37 -12.38 4.79
C ASN A 19 17.78 -10.90 4.76
N ILE A 20 18.46 -10.45 3.72
CA ILE A 20 18.91 -9.07 3.54
C ILE A 20 17.73 -8.15 3.18
N TYR A 21 16.78 -8.67 2.41
CA TYR A 21 15.58 -7.94 1.96
C TYR A 21 14.32 -8.28 2.75
N ALA A 22 14.45 -8.97 3.89
CA ALA A 22 13.31 -9.35 4.72
C ALA A 22 12.55 -8.10 5.20
N MET A 23 11.41 -7.85 4.56
CA MET A 23 10.47 -6.82 5.01
C MET A 23 9.99 -7.16 6.42
N ARG A 24 10.00 -6.16 7.32
CA ARG A 24 9.46 -6.30 8.68
C ARG A 24 8.40 -5.26 8.93
N ILE A 25 7.47 -5.59 9.79
CA ILE A 25 6.48 -4.66 10.34
C ILE A 25 7.21 -3.72 11.29
N ILE A 26 6.95 -2.41 11.16
CA ILE A 26 7.70 -1.34 11.84
C ILE A 26 7.13 -1.03 13.21
N ALA A 27 5.79 -1.09 13.37
CA ALA A 27 5.14 -0.76 14.63
C ALA A 27 3.83 -1.53 14.85
N GLY A 28 3.19 -1.31 15.98
CA GLY A 28 1.94 -1.95 16.36
C GLY A 28 2.09 -3.34 16.94
N HIS A 29 0.99 -4.08 17.06
CA HIS A 29 0.96 -5.37 17.76
C HIS A 29 1.79 -6.48 17.08
N ALA A 30 2.06 -6.37 15.78
CA ALA A 30 2.89 -7.30 15.03
C ALA A 30 4.32 -6.79 14.76
N HIS A 31 4.79 -5.77 15.50
CA HIS A 31 6.12 -5.19 15.34
C HIS A 31 7.23 -6.24 15.24
N GLY A 32 8.17 -6.04 14.31
CA GLY A 32 9.34 -6.89 14.09
C GLY A 32 9.07 -8.19 13.33
N ARG A 33 7.79 -8.60 13.14
CA ARG A 33 7.43 -9.79 12.36
C ARG A 33 7.84 -9.62 10.90
N ARG A 34 8.31 -10.68 10.29
CA ARG A 34 8.76 -10.70 8.89
C ARG A 34 7.59 -10.88 7.94
N LEU A 35 7.64 -10.20 6.79
CA LEU A 35 6.72 -10.38 5.67
C LEU A 35 7.41 -11.09 4.52
N LYS A 36 6.67 -12.00 3.87
CA LYS A 36 7.10 -12.68 2.65
C LYS A 36 6.84 -11.77 1.45
N ALA A 37 7.80 -11.70 0.53
CA ALA A 37 7.62 -11.06 -0.76
C ALA A 37 6.94 -12.01 -1.75
N PRO A 38 6.23 -11.50 -2.78
CA PRO A 38 5.73 -12.29 -3.89
C PRO A 38 6.87 -13.00 -4.64
N ARG A 39 6.63 -14.18 -5.19
CA ARG A 39 7.60 -14.91 -6.01
C ARG A 39 7.88 -14.14 -7.30
N GLY A 40 9.16 -14.09 -7.71
CA GLY A 40 9.56 -13.50 -9.01
C GLY A 40 9.62 -11.98 -9.06
N LEU A 41 9.17 -11.27 -8.06
CA LEU A 41 9.29 -9.81 -8.00
C LEU A 41 10.65 -9.43 -7.41
N LEU A 42 11.63 -9.18 -8.28
CA LEU A 42 12.84 -8.38 -7.99
C LEU A 42 12.50 -6.86 -7.92
N THR A 43 11.23 -6.51 -7.74
CA THR A 43 10.85 -5.12 -7.49
C THR A 43 11.34 -4.74 -6.11
N ARG A 44 12.08 -3.66 -6.05
CA ARG A 44 12.56 -3.06 -4.79
C ARG A 44 11.30 -2.71 -3.97
N PRO A 45 11.01 -3.42 -2.86
CA PRO A 45 9.84 -3.09 -2.06
C PRO A 45 9.98 -1.66 -1.56
N THR A 46 8.85 -0.98 -1.33
CA THR A 46 8.83 0.28 -0.57
C THR A 46 9.77 0.14 0.62
N SER A 47 10.83 0.93 0.64
CA SER A 47 11.90 0.74 1.63
C SER A 47 11.33 0.88 3.04
N ALA A 48 11.89 0.16 4.02
CA ALA A 48 11.48 0.31 5.43
C ALA A 48 11.49 1.78 5.86
N ARG A 49 12.47 2.55 5.39
CA ARG A 49 12.59 4.00 5.64
C ARG A 49 11.43 4.81 5.01
N ALA A 50 11.00 4.46 3.81
CA ALA A 50 9.87 5.12 3.16
C ALA A 50 8.57 4.82 3.90
N ARG A 51 8.32 3.55 4.26
CA ARG A 51 7.16 3.16 5.06
C ARG A 51 7.14 3.84 6.42
N GLU A 52 8.26 3.84 7.15
CA GLU A 52 8.39 4.55 8.43
C GLU A 52 8.03 6.04 8.27
N SER A 53 8.53 6.68 7.24
CA SER A 53 8.23 8.08 6.94
C SER A 53 6.76 8.32 6.59
N ILE A 54 6.12 7.42 5.84
CA ILE A 54 4.68 7.49 5.54
C ILE A 54 3.90 7.45 6.86
N PHE A 55 4.10 6.42 7.66
CA PHE A 55 3.32 6.22 8.88
C PHE A 55 3.61 7.26 9.97
N SER A 56 4.84 7.77 10.07
CA SER A 56 5.16 8.89 10.99
C SER A 56 4.42 10.18 10.61
N ARG A 57 4.25 10.44 9.31
CA ARG A 57 3.48 11.60 8.83
C ARG A 57 1.98 11.43 9.00
N LEU A 58 1.48 10.22 8.83
CA LEU A 58 0.07 9.92 9.07
C LEU A 58 -0.28 10.04 10.56
N ALA A 59 0.56 9.51 11.46
CA ALA A 59 0.32 9.46 12.90
C ALA A 59 0.07 10.84 13.56
N VAL A 60 0.57 11.93 12.97
CA VAL A 60 0.29 13.30 13.45
C VAL A 60 -0.95 13.94 12.80
N ARG A 61 -1.65 13.22 11.94
CA ARG A 61 -2.78 13.73 11.14
C ARG A 61 -4.06 12.92 11.26
N MET A 62 -3.92 11.64 11.58
CA MET A 62 -5.05 10.74 11.78
C MET A 62 -4.67 9.62 12.76
N ASP A 63 -5.65 9.18 13.51
CA ASP A 63 -5.53 7.92 14.24
C ASP A 63 -5.78 6.76 13.26
N LEU A 64 -4.99 5.70 13.40
CA LEU A 64 -5.16 4.50 12.59
C LEU A 64 -6.05 3.45 13.26
N ASP A 65 -6.42 3.65 14.51
CA ASP A 65 -7.32 2.73 15.20
C ASP A 65 -8.73 2.78 14.59
N GLY A 66 -9.27 1.63 14.29
CA GLY A 66 -10.61 1.48 13.73
C GLY A 66 -10.80 1.88 12.27
N VAL A 67 -9.77 2.40 11.57
CA VAL A 67 -9.91 2.88 10.18
C VAL A 67 -10.04 1.75 9.16
N ARG A 68 -10.71 2.05 8.04
CA ARG A 68 -10.77 1.19 6.85
C ARG A 68 -9.73 1.66 5.83
N VAL A 69 -8.91 0.73 5.37
CA VAL A 69 -7.78 1.01 4.46
C VAL A 69 -7.96 0.31 3.12
N LEU A 70 -7.60 0.99 2.04
CA LEU A 70 -7.46 0.42 0.70
C LEU A 70 -5.98 0.47 0.29
N ASP A 71 -5.40 -0.69 -0.03
CA ASP A 71 -4.01 -0.83 -0.49
C ASP A 71 -4.03 -1.25 -1.96
N ILE A 72 -3.75 -0.30 -2.87
CA ILE A 72 -3.81 -0.47 -4.32
C ILE A 72 -2.39 -0.72 -4.85
N PHE A 73 -2.24 -1.70 -5.75
CA PHE A 73 -0.96 -2.28 -6.19
C PHE A 73 -0.22 -2.88 -4.99
N ALA A 74 -0.95 -3.64 -4.18
CA ALA A 74 -0.56 -4.03 -2.83
C ALA A 74 0.73 -4.86 -2.75
N GLY A 75 1.12 -5.58 -3.81
CA GLY A 75 2.33 -6.38 -3.86
C GLY A 75 2.44 -7.39 -2.73
N SER A 76 3.33 -7.15 -1.78
CA SER A 76 3.46 -7.96 -0.56
C SER A 76 2.41 -7.67 0.51
N GLY A 77 1.61 -6.62 0.35
CA GLY A 77 0.67 -6.10 1.33
C GLY A 77 1.32 -5.29 2.46
N SER A 78 2.54 -4.81 2.26
CA SER A 78 3.33 -4.25 3.35
C SER A 78 2.72 -2.99 3.99
N LEU A 79 2.05 -2.12 3.21
CA LEU A 79 1.40 -0.91 3.72
C LEU A 79 0.09 -1.24 4.43
N GLY A 80 -0.74 -2.08 3.83
CA GLY A 80 -1.99 -2.51 4.45
C GLY A 80 -1.76 -3.33 5.73
N ILE A 81 -0.80 -4.27 5.73
CA ILE A 81 -0.47 -5.08 6.91
C ILE A 81 0.12 -4.22 8.04
N GLU A 82 0.97 -3.25 7.70
CA GLU A 82 1.46 -2.27 8.68
C GLU A 82 0.29 -1.48 9.30
N SER A 83 -0.72 -1.10 8.50
CA SER A 83 -1.93 -0.43 8.99
C SER A 83 -2.73 -1.33 9.94
N LEU A 84 -2.92 -2.61 9.59
CA LEU A 84 -3.56 -3.58 10.50
C LEU A 84 -2.81 -3.71 11.82
N SER A 85 -1.47 -3.77 11.75
CA SER A 85 -0.63 -3.84 12.95
C SER A 85 -0.77 -2.62 13.85
N ARG A 86 -1.08 -1.46 13.28
CA ARG A 86 -1.27 -0.18 13.99
C ARG A 86 -2.71 0.08 14.43
N GLY A 87 -3.63 -0.87 14.22
CA GLY A 87 -5.01 -0.77 14.75
C GLY A 87 -6.10 -0.63 13.68
N ALA A 88 -5.77 -0.49 12.37
CA ALA A 88 -6.79 -0.39 11.33
C ALA A 88 -7.80 -1.55 11.45
N ALA A 89 -9.10 -1.26 11.35
CA ALA A 89 -10.14 -2.26 11.53
C ALA A 89 -10.15 -3.28 10.37
N HIS A 90 -9.97 -2.79 9.16
CA HIS A 90 -10.05 -3.62 7.96
C HIS A 90 -9.19 -3.07 6.82
N VAL A 91 -8.58 -3.96 6.05
CA VAL A 91 -7.83 -3.59 4.82
C VAL A 91 -8.36 -4.35 3.62
N THR A 92 -8.65 -3.61 2.55
CA THR A 92 -8.89 -4.19 1.22
C THR A 92 -7.60 -4.04 0.40
N PHE A 93 -7.04 -5.18 -0.03
CA PHE A 93 -5.88 -5.24 -0.90
C PHE A 93 -6.32 -5.44 -2.34
N VAL A 94 -5.81 -4.64 -3.26
CA VAL A 94 -6.06 -4.76 -4.71
C VAL A 94 -4.74 -4.97 -5.43
N ASP A 95 -4.62 -6.08 -6.14
CA ASP A 95 -3.48 -6.38 -7.01
C ASP A 95 -3.91 -7.32 -8.14
N SER A 96 -3.37 -7.16 -9.35
CA SER A 96 -3.67 -8.05 -10.48
C SER A 96 -2.90 -9.36 -10.42
N SER A 97 -1.80 -9.42 -9.65
CA SER A 97 -0.91 -10.56 -9.54
C SER A 97 -1.44 -11.61 -8.55
N ARG A 98 -1.60 -12.85 -9.04
CA ARG A 98 -1.92 -14.00 -8.16
C ARG A 98 -0.80 -14.30 -7.16
N ASP A 99 0.48 -14.04 -7.52
CA ASP A 99 1.61 -14.23 -6.62
C ASP A 99 1.62 -13.19 -5.49
N ALA A 100 1.24 -11.93 -5.80
CA ALA A 100 1.01 -10.90 -4.79
C ALA A 100 -0.10 -11.34 -3.81
N ALA A 101 -1.24 -11.76 -4.32
CA ALA A 101 -2.35 -12.24 -3.50
C ALA A 101 -1.96 -13.47 -2.64
N ALA A 102 -1.15 -14.38 -3.16
CA ALA A 102 -0.65 -15.51 -2.40
C ALA A 102 0.29 -15.08 -1.27
N ALA A 103 1.18 -14.13 -1.52
CA ALA A 103 2.07 -13.56 -0.51
C ALA A 103 1.26 -12.83 0.60
N ILE A 104 0.28 -12.00 0.22
CA ILE A 104 -0.60 -11.31 1.18
C ILE A 104 -1.34 -12.32 2.05
N ARG A 105 -1.97 -13.36 1.48
CA ARG A 105 -2.65 -14.42 2.26
C ARG A 105 -1.72 -15.09 3.24
N ALA A 106 -0.50 -15.46 2.81
CA ALA A 106 0.48 -16.10 3.67
C ALA A 106 0.94 -15.20 4.82
N ASN A 107 1.11 -13.90 4.54
CA ASN A 107 1.47 -12.90 5.55
C ASN A 107 0.34 -12.70 6.57
N LEU A 108 -0.90 -12.51 6.10
CA LEU A 108 -2.06 -12.35 6.96
C LEU A 108 -2.31 -13.57 7.85
N SER A 109 -2.23 -14.77 7.29
CA SER A 109 -2.38 -16.03 8.05
C SER A 109 -1.30 -16.17 9.12
N GLN A 110 -0.02 -15.89 8.78
CA GLN A 110 1.09 -15.95 9.74
C GLN A 110 0.93 -14.97 10.91
N LEU A 111 0.21 -13.87 10.68
CA LEU A 111 -0.01 -12.78 11.65
C LEU A 111 -1.37 -12.87 12.35
N GLU A 112 -2.20 -13.86 11.99
CA GLU A 112 -3.57 -14.02 12.51
C GLU A 112 -4.48 -12.81 12.21
N LEU A 113 -4.31 -12.22 11.01
CA LEU A 113 -5.03 -11.00 10.57
C LEU A 113 -6.01 -11.27 9.41
N SER A 114 -6.24 -12.54 9.05
CA SER A 114 -7.03 -12.89 7.86
C SER A 114 -8.47 -12.38 7.91
N ASP A 115 -9.08 -12.35 9.09
CA ASP A 115 -10.47 -11.93 9.28
C ASP A 115 -10.67 -10.40 9.13
N ARG A 116 -9.57 -9.65 9.15
CA ARG A 116 -9.54 -8.19 8.99
C ARG A 116 -9.10 -7.76 7.60
N ALA A 117 -9.18 -8.65 6.61
CA ALA A 117 -8.65 -8.39 5.28
C ALA A 117 -9.52 -8.94 4.17
N ARG A 118 -9.70 -8.16 3.10
CA ARG A 118 -10.25 -8.58 1.82
C ARG A 118 -9.16 -8.48 0.74
N ILE A 119 -9.00 -9.53 -0.07
CA ILE A 119 -8.05 -9.54 -1.19
C ILE A 119 -8.81 -9.62 -2.50
N VAL A 120 -8.64 -8.60 -3.35
CA VAL A 120 -9.24 -8.47 -4.67
C VAL A 120 -8.15 -8.68 -5.72
N VAL A 121 -8.20 -9.80 -6.44
CA VAL A 121 -7.28 -10.09 -7.54
C VAL A 121 -7.91 -9.61 -8.83
N SER A 122 -7.58 -8.39 -9.23
CA SER A 122 -8.19 -7.71 -10.40
C SER A 122 -7.30 -6.57 -10.87
N GLU A 123 -7.47 -6.18 -12.13
CA GLU A 123 -6.96 -4.89 -12.63
C GLU A 123 -7.60 -3.73 -11.86
N VAL A 124 -6.83 -2.68 -11.62
CA VAL A 124 -7.20 -1.59 -10.71
C VAL A 124 -8.49 -0.89 -11.12
N HIS A 125 -8.66 -0.53 -12.40
CA HIS A 125 -9.87 0.15 -12.89
C HIS A 125 -11.14 -0.66 -12.61
N ARG A 126 -11.08 -1.96 -12.88
CA ARG A 126 -12.18 -2.87 -12.62
C ARG A 126 -12.47 -3.00 -11.12
N ALA A 127 -11.43 -3.16 -10.32
CA ALA A 127 -11.56 -3.29 -8.87
C ALA A 127 -12.20 -2.03 -8.26
N LEU A 128 -11.74 -0.83 -8.63
CA LEU A 128 -12.28 0.42 -8.11
C LEU A 128 -13.74 0.62 -8.54
N GLY A 129 -14.09 0.28 -9.78
CA GLY A 129 -15.48 0.32 -10.24
C GLY A 129 -16.39 -0.67 -9.49
N GLU A 130 -15.90 -1.86 -9.12
CA GLU A 130 -16.63 -2.84 -8.31
C GLU A 130 -16.82 -2.33 -6.86
N LEU A 131 -15.77 -1.76 -6.25
CA LEU A 131 -15.83 -1.17 -4.92
C LEU A 131 -16.80 0.03 -4.87
N GLY A 132 -16.78 0.90 -5.89
CA GLY A 132 -17.71 2.02 -6.00
C GLY A 132 -19.17 1.58 -6.08
N ARG A 133 -19.47 0.54 -6.84
CA ARG A 133 -20.84 -0.03 -6.92
C ARG A 133 -21.29 -0.64 -5.59
N SER A 134 -20.37 -1.14 -4.77
CA SER A 134 -20.67 -1.65 -3.43
C SER A 134 -20.76 -0.54 -2.37
N HIS A 135 -20.61 0.73 -2.78
CA HIS A 135 -20.58 1.88 -1.87
C HIS A 135 -19.51 1.74 -0.77
N ASP A 136 -18.39 1.05 -1.08
CA ASP A 136 -17.25 0.98 -0.18
C ASP A 136 -16.63 2.38 0.00
N SER A 137 -16.17 2.68 1.22
CA SER A 137 -15.48 3.92 1.53
C SER A 137 -14.34 3.65 2.49
N PHE A 138 -13.22 4.37 2.31
CA PHE A 138 -11.96 4.14 3.02
C PHE A 138 -11.45 5.44 3.63
N ASP A 139 -10.95 5.34 4.87
CA ASP A 139 -10.35 6.46 5.59
C ASP A 139 -8.93 6.74 5.13
N LEU A 140 -8.24 5.69 4.64
CA LEU A 140 -6.89 5.76 4.14
C LEU A 140 -6.74 4.90 2.89
N VAL A 141 -6.15 5.48 1.85
CA VAL A 141 -5.85 4.78 0.59
C VAL A 141 -4.36 4.90 0.29
N PHE A 142 -3.71 3.77 -0.01
CA PHE A 142 -2.36 3.73 -0.56
C PHE A 142 -2.39 3.43 -2.04
N VAL A 143 -1.54 4.13 -2.80
CA VAL A 143 -1.34 3.96 -4.24
C VAL A 143 0.16 3.87 -4.50
N ASP A 144 0.68 2.65 -4.69
CA ASP A 144 2.08 2.37 -5.00
C ASP A 144 2.18 1.75 -6.40
N ALA A 145 1.86 2.56 -7.42
CA ALA A 145 1.81 2.11 -8.81
C ALA A 145 3.20 1.72 -9.34
N PRO A 146 3.31 0.69 -10.20
CA PRO A 146 4.55 0.35 -10.86
C PRO A 146 5.13 1.54 -11.65
N PHE A 147 6.42 1.82 -11.50
CA PHE A 147 7.07 3.02 -12.09
C PHE A 147 7.05 3.10 -13.63
N LYS A 148 6.78 2.00 -14.31
CA LYS A 148 6.73 1.97 -15.79
C LYS A 148 5.43 2.52 -16.34
N ASP A 149 4.35 2.34 -15.61
CA ASP A 149 3.01 2.74 -16.00
C ASP A 149 2.45 3.60 -14.87
N ASP A 150 2.81 4.90 -14.85
CA ASP A 150 2.38 5.82 -13.80
C ASP A 150 0.86 6.07 -13.88
N MET A 151 0.11 5.12 -13.38
CA MET A 151 -1.35 5.17 -13.28
C MET A 151 -1.85 6.00 -12.08
N SER A 152 -0.95 6.63 -11.33
CA SER A 152 -1.31 7.30 -10.08
C SER A 152 -2.32 8.43 -10.28
N ALA A 153 -2.22 9.18 -11.39
CA ALA A 153 -3.16 10.26 -11.71
C ALA A 153 -4.56 9.70 -12.01
N ASP A 154 -4.63 8.66 -12.84
CA ASP A 154 -5.90 8.02 -13.22
C ASP A 154 -6.58 7.40 -11.99
N VAL A 155 -5.80 6.74 -11.13
CA VAL A 155 -6.32 6.17 -9.87
C VAL A 155 -6.90 7.26 -8.97
N LEU A 156 -6.22 8.42 -8.82
CA LEU A 156 -6.75 9.53 -8.04
C LEU A 156 -8.09 10.06 -8.59
N VAL A 157 -8.23 10.15 -9.91
CA VAL A 157 -9.50 10.55 -10.54
C VAL A 157 -10.59 9.53 -10.22
N LEU A 158 -10.32 8.24 -10.40
CA LEU A 158 -11.28 7.16 -10.12
C LEU A 158 -11.70 7.09 -8.65
N LEU A 159 -10.76 7.34 -7.72
CA LEU A 159 -11.08 7.41 -6.29
C LEU A 159 -12.11 8.52 -5.99
N GLY A 160 -12.02 9.65 -6.69
CA GLY A 160 -12.98 10.75 -6.62
C GLY A 160 -14.32 10.41 -7.27
N GLU A 161 -14.31 9.92 -8.51
CA GLU A 161 -15.50 9.55 -9.28
C GLU A 161 -16.36 8.50 -8.58
N PHE A 162 -15.72 7.49 -7.99
CA PHE A 162 -16.42 6.42 -7.28
C PHE A 162 -16.63 6.72 -5.79
N ASN A 163 -16.26 7.91 -5.30
CA ASN A 163 -16.39 8.31 -3.90
C ASN A 163 -15.75 7.33 -2.89
N LEU A 164 -14.63 6.71 -3.26
CA LEU A 164 -13.99 5.65 -2.47
C LEU A 164 -13.22 6.16 -1.25
N VAL A 165 -12.94 7.46 -1.14
CA VAL A 165 -12.28 8.05 0.03
C VAL A 165 -13.33 8.69 0.92
N ALA A 166 -13.31 8.42 2.21
CA ALA A 166 -14.20 9.05 3.18
C ALA A 166 -13.96 10.57 3.28
N LEU A 167 -14.95 11.34 3.69
CA LEU A 167 -14.77 12.77 3.99
C LEU A 167 -13.70 12.92 5.09
N GLY A 168 -12.70 13.76 4.86
CA GLY A 168 -11.54 13.90 5.74
C GLY A 168 -10.49 12.79 5.61
N GLY A 169 -10.75 11.77 4.78
CA GLY A 169 -9.83 10.66 4.51
C GLY A 169 -8.59 11.06 3.72
N TRP A 170 -7.60 10.20 3.73
CA TRP A 170 -6.28 10.43 3.14
C TRP A 170 -5.98 9.47 2.00
N VAL A 171 -5.27 9.99 0.99
CA VAL A 171 -4.65 9.19 -0.07
C VAL A 171 -3.14 9.44 -0.06
N VAL A 172 -2.37 8.38 -0.03
CA VAL A 172 -0.90 8.41 -0.07
C VAL A 172 -0.46 7.78 -1.38
N VAL A 173 0.17 8.58 -2.24
CA VAL A 173 0.68 8.15 -3.54
C VAL A 173 2.20 8.09 -3.48
N GLU A 174 2.75 6.90 -3.78
CA GLU A 174 4.19 6.70 -3.92
C GLU A 174 4.58 6.70 -5.40
N GLN A 175 5.65 7.40 -5.73
CA GLN A 175 6.22 7.47 -7.07
C GLN A 175 7.75 7.48 -6.99
N SER A 176 8.42 7.19 -8.11
CA SER A 176 9.85 7.49 -8.24
C SER A 176 10.09 9.00 -8.11
N LYS A 177 11.14 9.42 -7.41
CA LYS A 177 11.58 10.83 -7.40
C LYS A 177 11.95 11.36 -8.80
N ARG A 178 12.20 10.44 -9.75
CA ARG A 178 12.50 10.79 -11.15
C ARG A 178 11.23 11.08 -11.95
N ALA A 179 10.04 10.77 -11.44
CA ALA A 179 8.80 11.18 -12.06
C ALA A 179 8.74 12.72 -12.15
N PRO A 180 8.18 13.30 -13.22
CA PRO A 180 8.22 14.74 -13.46
C PRO A 180 7.66 15.57 -12.31
N ALA A 181 6.51 15.18 -11.78
CA ALA A 181 5.84 15.83 -10.65
C ALA A 181 4.97 14.82 -9.90
N ALA A 182 4.52 15.20 -8.69
CA ALA A 182 3.43 14.49 -8.05
C ALA A 182 2.13 14.71 -8.86
N PRO A 183 1.23 13.72 -8.97
CA PRO A 183 -0.01 13.88 -9.72
C PRO A 183 -0.78 15.13 -9.27
N PRO A 184 -1.46 15.84 -10.19
CA PRO A 184 -2.36 16.93 -9.80
C PRO A 184 -3.48 16.36 -8.91
N ALA A 185 -3.96 17.18 -7.97
CA ALA A 185 -5.13 16.79 -7.19
C ALA A 185 -6.37 16.89 -8.07
N PRO A 186 -7.20 15.84 -8.21
CA PRO A 186 -8.50 15.95 -8.86
C PRO A 186 -9.46 16.77 -7.98
N GLU A 187 -10.58 17.20 -8.56
CA GLU A 187 -11.55 18.10 -7.90
C GLU A 187 -12.01 17.57 -6.51
N ALA A 188 -12.16 16.25 -6.37
CA ALA A 188 -12.60 15.64 -5.12
C ALA A 188 -11.53 15.62 -3.99
N HIS A 189 -10.28 15.97 -4.30
CA HIS A 189 -9.17 15.89 -3.36
C HIS A 189 -8.29 17.15 -3.41
N GLU A 190 -7.66 17.47 -2.31
CA GLU A 190 -6.62 18.50 -2.23
C GLU A 190 -5.25 17.86 -1.94
N ARG A 191 -4.20 18.31 -2.61
CA ARG A 191 -2.85 17.87 -2.29
C ARG A 191 -2.33 18.64 -1.07
N ALA A 192 -2.25 17.94 0.05
CA ALA A 192 -1.84 18.52 1.32
C ALA A 192 -0.32 18.82 1.35
N PHE A 193 0.51 17.86 0.95
CA PHE A 193 1.97 18.03 0.89
C PHE A 193 2.65 16.91 0.12
N VAL A 194 3.94 17.10 -0.17
CA VAL A 194 4.82 16.11 -0.81
C VAL A 194 6.09 15.96 0.03
N ALA A 195 6.58 14.72 0.16
CA ALA A 195 7.85 14.39 0.79
C ALA A 195 8.73 13.60 -0.17
N THR A 196 10.04 13.79 -0.09
CA THR A 196 11.02 12.97 -0.83
C THR A 196 11.87 12.18 0.17
N ILE A 197 11.96 10.87 -0.01
CA ILE A 197 12.68 9.97 0.88
C ILE A 197 13.50 9.02 0.04
N GLY A 198 14.81 9.23 0.02
CA GLY A 198 15.71 8.47 -0.85
C GLY A 198 15.32 8.65 -2.32
N ASP A 199 14.91 7.56 -2.97
CA ASP A 199 14.47 7.55 -4.37
C ASP A 199 12.95 7.63 -4.55
N HIS A 200 12.21 7.83 -3.46
CA HIS A 200 10.75 7.86 -3.44
C HIS A 200 10.23 9.29 -3.27
N ARG A 201 9.25 9.66 -4.07
CA ARG A 201 8.39 10.83 -3.87
C ARG A 201 7.07 10.33 -3.33
N ILE A 202 6.62 10.88 -2.21
CA ILE A 202 5.39 10.50 -1.54
C ILE A 202 4.50 11.73 -1.47
N ALA A 203 3.38 11.71 -2.16
CA ALA A 203 2.40 12.77 -2.16
C ALA A 203 1.20 12.37 -1.30
N PHE A 204 0.75 13.29 -0.47
CA PHE A 204 -0.39 13.11 0.43
C PHE A 204 -1.53 14.00 -0.04
N TYR A 205 -2.67 13.38 -0.25
CA TYR A 205 -3.91 14.05 -0.63
C TYR A 205 -4.95 13.83 0.47
N ARG A 206 -5.87 14.76 0.59
CA ARG A 206 -6.98 14.67 1.53
C ARG A 206 -8.28 14.91 0.79
N ARG A 207 -9.32 14.15 1.11
CA ARG A 207 -10.68 14.53 0.74
C ARG A 207 -11.17 15.56 1.75
N PRO A 208 -11.54 16.79 1.35
CA PRO A 208 -12.00 17.80 2.29
C PRO A 208 -13.24 17.31 3.06
N VAL A 209 -13.34 17.72 4.30
CA VAL A 209 -14.63 17.66 5.02
C VAL A 209 -15.49 18.79 4.43
N ALA A 210 -16.72 18.51 4.03
CA ALA A 210 -17.61 19.55 3.56
C ALA A 210 -17.62 20.70 4.59
N ALA A 211 -17.40 21.95 4.14
CA ALA A 211 -17.56 23.08 5.03
C ALA A 211 -18.98 23.05 5.62
N PRO A 212 -19.16 23.32 6.93
CA PRO A 212 -20.51 23.46 7.47
C PRO A 212 -21.21 24.52 6.61
N SER A 213 -22.39 24.14 6.07
CA SER A 213 -23.26 25.08 5.36
C SER A 213 -23.47 26.29 6.29
N ALA A 214 -23.04 27.47 5.85
CA ALA A 214 -23.39 28.70 6.55
C ALA A 214 -24.91 28.83 6.51
N GLU A 215 -25.56 28.65 7.66
CA GLU A 215 -26.95 29.01 7.89
C GLU A 215 -27.10 30.54 7.98
#